data_e8b1d231168181e22e77162296b570be
#
_entry.id   e8b1d231168181e22e77162296b570be
#
_cell.length_a   1.000
_cell.length_b   1.000
_cell.length_c   1.000
_cell.angle_alpha   90.00
_cell.angle_beta   90.00
_cell.angle_gamma   90.00
#
_symmetry.space_group_name_H-M   'P 1'
#
loop_
_entity.id
_entity.type
_entity.pdbx_description
1 polymer ?
#
loop_
_entity_poly.entity_id
_entity_poly.type
_entity_poly.pdbx_seq_one_letter_code
_entity_poly.pdbx_strand_id
1 'polypeptide(L)'
;MTIDHVAIWTNQLENMKDYYVRYFNGTANRKYINNDNLFESYFVSFDSGSRIELMHKPGIPGNLNDSVEKQYLGLIHLAFGVDNMDLVNLKLTELANDGYKILRGPRKTGDGYWEFETLDPDNNRIEVSAVFNE
;
A
#
# COMPACT_ATOMS: atom_id res chain seq x y z
N MET A 1 -0.24 18.89 -13.86
CA MET A 1 -1.24 18.16 -13.03
C MET A 1 -0.53 16.95 -12.42
N THR A 2 -0.80 16.62 -11.16
CA THR A 2 -0.15 15.50 -10.43
C THR A 2 -1.23 14.69 -9.72
N ILE A 3 -0.93 13.43 -9.41
CA ILE A 3 -1.78 12.68 -8.48
C ILE A 3 -1.40 13.13 -7.07
N ASP A 4 -2.31 13.86 -6.40
CA ASP A 4 -2.08 14.38 -5.07
C ASP A 4 -2.13 13.26 -4.02
N HIS A 5 -3.21 12.48 -4.02
CA HIS A 5 -3.35 11.35 -3.10
C HIS A 5 -4.34 10.31 -3.62
N VAL A 6 -4.25 9.11 -3.04
CA VAL A 6 -5.23 8.03 -3.12
C VAL A 6 -5.80 7.83 -1.73
N ALA A 7 -7.12 7.66 -1.61
CA ALA A 7 -7.79 7.50 -0.32
C ALA A 7 -8.24 6.06 -0.08
N ILE A 8 -8.08 5.58 1.15
CA ILE A 8 -8.43 4.23 1.58
C ILE A 8 -9.27 4.32 2.87
N TRP A 9 -10.46 3.74 2.87
CA TRP A 9 -11.22 3.48 4.09
C TRP A 9 -10.69 2.27 4.83
N THR A 10 -10.57 2.38 6.16
CA THR A 10 -10.07 1.30 7.00
C THR A 10 -10.76 1.28 8.36
N ASN A 11 -10.94 0.11 8.95
CA ASN A 11 -11.35 -0.04 10.35
C ASN A 11 -10.16 -0.22 11.30
N GLN A 12 -8.94 -0.14 10.81
CA GLN A 12 -7.71 -0.26 11.59
C GLN A 12 -6.71 0.85 11.23
N LEU A 13 -7.16 2.10 11.44
CA LEU A 13 -6.46 3.31 11.00
C LEU A 13 -5.00 3.37 11.48
N GLU A 14 -4.76 3.08 12.77
CA GLU A 14 -3.40 3.12 13.35
C GLU A 14 -2.50 2.04 12.75
N ASN A 15 -3.00 0.82 12.60
CA ASN A 15 -2.24 -0.28 12.04
C ASN A 15 -1.87 -0.05 10.57
N MET A 16 -2.80 0.48 9.79
CA MET A 16 -2.56 0.86 8.39
C MET A 16 -1.51 1.97 8.29
N LYS A 17 -1.63 3.02 9.11
CA LYS A 17 -0.64 4.09 9.17
C LYS A 17 0.75 3.55 9.54
N ASP A 18 0.86 2.72 10.57
CA ASP A 18 2.12 2.13 11.01
C ASP A 18 2.74 1.24 9.93
N TYR A 19 1.94 0.50 9.17
CA TYR A 19 2.40 -0.33 8.05
C TYR A 19 3.10 0.50 6.97
N TYR A 20 2.47 1.55 6.48
CA TYR A 20 3.05 2.37 5.41
C TYR A 20 4.24 3.21 5.88
N VAL A 21 4.25 3.64 7.14
CA VAL A 21 5.40 4.31 7.74
C VAL A 21 6.58 3.34 7.89
N ARG A 22 6.34 2.15 8.42
CA ARG A 22 7.40 1.17 8.71
C ARG A 22 8.01 0.56 7.45
N TYR A 23 7.18 0.10 6.52
CA TYR A 23 7.66 -0.69 5.38
C TYR A 23 7.94 0.12 4.12
N PHE A 24 7.34 1.28 3.98
CA PHE A 24 7.43 2.08 2.75
C PHE A 24 7.99 3.49 2.98
N ASN A 25 8.62 3.72 4.13
CA ASN A 25 9.24 5.00 4.47
C ASN A 25 8.29 6.20 4.39
N GLY A 26 7.01 5.95 4.62
CA GLY A 26 6.01 7.00 4.66
C GLY A 26 6.19 7.89 5.89
N THR A 27 5.79 9.16 5.76
CA THR A 27 5.73 10.10 6.87
C THR A 27 4.29 10.48 7.11
N ALA A 28 3.75 10.11 8.28
CA ALA A 28 2.39 10.44 8.66
C ALA A 28 2.32 11.85 9.25
N ASN A 29 1.26 12.60 8.89
CA ASN A 29 0.94 13.86 9.54
C ASN A 29 0.29 13.59 10.91
N ARG A 30 -0.03 14.69 11.62
CA ARG A 30 -0.86 14.64 12.82
C ARG A 30 -2.26 14.14 12.44
N LYS A 31 -2.81 13.20 13.23
CA LYS A 31 -4.17 12.69 13.05
C LYS A 31 -5.19 13.84 13.00
N TYR A 32 -5.99 13.86 11.96
CA TYR A 32 -7.17 14.72 11.88
C TYR A 32 -8.37 14.02 12.53
N ILE A 33 -9.11 14.73 13.36
CA ILE A 33 -10.31 14.24 14.03
C ILE A 33 -11.44 15.24 13.82
N ASN A 34 -12.58 14.77 13.30
CA ASN A 34 -13.81 15.51 13.24
C ASN A 34 -14.83 14.83 14.16
N ASN A 35 -15.11 15.47 15.32
CA ASN A 35 -15.99 14.88 16.33
C ASN A 35 -17.48 14.92 15.95
N ASP A 36 -17.87 15.76 15.00
CA ASP A 36 -19.27 15.87 14.59
C ASP A 36 -19.76 14.66 13.82
N ASN A 37 -18.89 14.04 13.02
CA ASN A 37 -19.20 12.86 12.20
C ASN A 37 -18.33 11.65 12.53
N LEU A 38 -17.51 11.73 13.58
CA LEU A 38 -16.58 10.68 14.01
C LEU A 38 -15.55 10.28 12.95
N PHE A 39 -15.25 11.18 12.01
CA PHE A 39 -14.25 10.97 10.97
C PHE A 39 -12.85 11.20 11.52
N GLU A 40 -11.94 10.28 11.18
CA GLU A 40 -10.52 10.38 11.50
C GLU A 40 -9.69 10.08 10.26
N SER A 41 -8.54 10.73 10.12
CA SER A 41 -7.65 10.44 9.00
C SER A 41 -6.19 10.73 9.29
N TYR A 42 -5.33 10.06 8.50
CA TYR A 42 -3.92 10.40 8.33
C TYR A 42 -3.62 10.60 6.85
N PHE A 43 -2.76 11.55 6.55
CA PHE A 43 -2.02 11.57 5.29
C PHE A 43 -0.64 10.97 5.51
N VAL A 44 -0.29 10.00 4.69
CA VAL A 44 1.05 9.41 4.66
C VAL A 44 1.72 9.87 3.36
N SER A 45 2.81 10.61 3.51
CA SER A 45 3.56 11.21 2.39
C SER A 45 4.78 10.38 2.04
N PHE A 46 5.12 10.34 0.76
CA PHE A 46 6.29 9.63 0.23
C PHE A 46 7.20 10.59 -0.53
N ASP A 47 8.44 10.19 -0.79
CA ASP A 47 9.44 11.03 -1.45
C ASP A 47 9.03 11.49 -2.86
N SER A 48 8.19 10.74 -3.55
CA SER A 48 7.65 11.10 -4.85
C SER A 48 6.71 12.32 -4.83
N GLY A 49 6.22 12.72 -3.64
CA GLY A 49 5.22 13.78 -3.47
C GLY A 49 3.78 13.31 -3.46
N SER A 50 3.48 12.11 -3.97
CA SER A 50 2.16 11.49 -3.85
C SER A 50 1.92 11.00 -2.42
N ARG A 51 0.66 11.01 -1.98
CA ARG A 51 0.27 10.64 -0.62
C ARG A 51 -0.79 9.55 -0.62
N ILE A 52 -0.95 8.89 0.51
CA ILE A 52 -2.12 8.05 0.81
C ILE A 52 -2.90 8.75 1.93
N GLU A 53 -4.20 8.94 1.74
CA GLU A 53 -5.11 9.34 2.80
C GLU A 53 -5.77 8.09 3.39
N LEU A 54 -5.47 7.80 4.65
CA LEU A 54 -6.10 6.71 5.38
C LEU A 54 -7.26 7.29 6.19
N MET A 55 -8.46 6.76 5.99
CA MET A 55 -9.69 7.32 6.54
C MET A 55 -10.46 6.28 7.35
N HIS A 56 -11.05 6.73 8.44
CA HIS A 56 -11.97 5.94 9.26
C HIS A 56 -13.19 6.76 9.67
N LYS A 57 -14.35 6.13 9.61
CA LYS A 57 -15.55 6.54 10.34
C LYS A 57 -16.47 5.33 10.50
N PRO A 58 -17.38 5.34 11.50
CA PRO A 58 -18.38 4.28 11.67
C PRO A 58 -19.29 4.16 10.44
N GLY A 59 -19.71 2.94 10.12
CA GLY A 59 -20.76 2.68 9.14
C GLY A 59 -20.31 2.60 7.68
N ILE A 60 -19.03 2.66 7.37
CA ILE A 60 -18.53 2.36 6.03
C ILE A 60 -18.64 0.85 5.80
N PRO A 61 -19.41 0.40 4.79
CA PRO A 61 -19.56 -1.03 4.52
C PRO A 61 -18.24 -1.65 4.04
N GLY A 62 -18.05 -2.92 4.38
CA GLY A 62 -16.90 -3.69 3.92
C GLY A 62 -16.90 -3.91 2.40
N ASN A 63 -15.73 -4.07 1.82
CA ASN A 63 -15.60 -4.49 0.44
C ASN A 63 -15.92 -5.99 0.34
N LEU A 64 -16.89 -6.35 -0.48
CA LEU A 64 -17.33 -7.73 -0.69
C LEU A 64 -16.50 -8.46 -1.75
N ASN A 65 -15.60 -7.78 -2.46
CA ASN A 65 -14.72 -8.39 -3.44
C ASN A 65 -13.59 -9.15 -2.75
N ASP A 66 -13.37 -10.37 -3.16
CA ASP A 66 -12.21 -11.16 -2.73
C ASP A 66 -11.00 -10.81 -3.60
N SER A 67 -10.41 -9.65 -3.32
CA SER A 67 -9.24 -9.17 -4.07
C SER A 67 -7.93 -9.89 -3.70
N VAL A 68 -7.94 -10.78 -2.71
CA VAL A 68 -6.81 -11.67 -2.40
C VAL A 68 -6.69 -12.76 -3.48
N GLU A 69 -7.80 -13.44 -3.78
CA GLU A 69 -7.82 -14.57 -4.72
C GLU A 69 -8.05 -14.14 -6.17
N LYS A 70 -8.73 -13.00 -6.39
CA LYS A 70 -9.14 -12.53 -7.71
C LYS A 70 -8.82 -11.07 -7.90
N GLN A 71 -8.72 -10.68 -9.16
CA GLN A 71 -8.65 -9.27 -9.55
C GLN A 71 -10.00 -8.84 -10.12
N TYR A 72 -10.34 -7.57 -9.87
CA TYR A 72 -11.62 -6.97 -10.31
C TYR A 72 -11.34 -5.72 -11.15
N LEU A 73 -12.28 -5.33 -11.96
CA LEU A 73 -12.19 -4.07 -12.71
C LEU A 73 -12.11 -2.87 -11.76
N GLY A 74 -11.33 -1.88 -12.13
CA GLY A 74 -11.09 -0.67 -11.36
C GLY A 74 -9.69 -0.65 -10.72
N LEU A 75 -9.55 0.10 -9.65
CA LEU A 75 -8.29 0.14 -8.88
C LEU A 75 -8.02 -1.22 -8.27
N ILE A 76 -6.80 -1.74 -8.45
CA ILE A 76 -6.45 -3.07 -7.98
C ILE A 76 -5.22 -3.11 -7.09
N HIS A 77 -4.22 -2.28 -7.34
CA HIS A 77 -3.04 -2.21 -6.49
C HIS A 77 -2.45 -0.80 -6.43
N LEU A 78 -1.67 -0.57 -5.36
CA LEU A 78 -0.71 0.53 -5.28
C LEU A 78 0.67 -0.04 -5.55
N ALA A 79 1.47 0.65 -6.37
CA ALA A 79 2.82 0.23 -6.69
C ALA A 79 3.84 1.19 -6.08
N PHE A 80 4.85 0.64 -5.41
CA PHE A 80 5.99 1.38 -4.89
C PHE A 80 7.23 1.06 -5.70
N GLY A 81 7.84 2.09 -6.28
CA GLY A 81 9.09 1.97 -7.01
C GLY A 81 10.30 2.07 -6.07
N VAL A 82 11.29 1.22 -6.28
CA VAL A 82 12.59 1.25 -5.59
C VAL A 82 13.72 1.31 -6.62
N ASP A 83 14.92 1.69 -6.18
CA ASP A 83 16.02 2.02 -7.08
C ASP A 83 16.58 0.83 -7.87
N ASN A 84 16.52 -0.38 -7.30
CA ASN A 84 17.12 -1.55 -7.91
C ASN A 84 16.47 -2.87 -7.46
N MET A 85 16.82 -3.96 -8.15
CA MET A 85 16.27 -5.30 -7.91
C MET A 85 16.61 -5.84 -6.52
N ASP A 86 17.78 -5.49 -5.96
CA ASP A 86 18.17 -5.96 -4.62
C ASP A 86 17.25 -5.40 -3.54
N LEU A 87 16.81 -4.14 -3.69
CA LEU A 87 15.83 -3.53 -2.78
C LEU A 87 14.45 -4.18 -2.89
N VAL A 88 14.04 -4.62 -4.08
CA VAL A 88 12.82 -5.42 -4.26
C VAL A 88 12.92 -6.72 -3.44
N ASN A 89 14.04 -7.45 -3.61
CA ASN A 89 14.26 -8.72 -2.91
C ASN A 89 14.35 -8.54 -1.39
N LEU A 90 15.01 -7.49 -0.92
CA LEU A 90 15.11 -7.16 0.51
C LEU A 90 13.73 -6.86 1.11
N LYS A 91 12.91 -6.07 0.42
CA LYS A 91 11.56 -5.74 0.87
C LYS A 91 10.66 -6.96 0.92
N LEU A 92 10.75 -7.83 -0.08
CA LEU A 92 10.04 -9.12 -0.08
C LEU A 92 10.41 -9.94 1.15
N THR A 93 11.69 -10.10 1.42
CA THR A 93 12.19 -10.87 2.57
C THR A 93 11.72 -10.28 3.90
N GLU A 94 11.78 -8.96 4.06
CA GLU A 94 11.31 -8.25 5.25
C GLU A 94 9.82 -8.52 5.50
N LEU A 95 8.98 -8.30 4.49
CA LEU A 95 7.53 -8.49 4.62
C LEU A 95 7.17 -9.95 4.87
N ALA A 96 7.80 -10.89 4.17
CA ALA A 96 7.55 -12.32 4.37
C ALA A 96 7.96 -12.77 5.79
N ASN A 97 9.09 -12.30 6.30
CA ASN A 97 9.54 -12.61 7.67
C ASN A 97 8.61 -12.04 8.73
N ASP A 98 7.98 -10.90 8.47
CA ASP A 98 7.02 -10.27 9.38
C ASP A 98 5.58 -10.83 9.22
N GLY A 99 5.40 -11.87 8.40
CA GLY A 99 4.15 -12.61 8.27
C GLY A 99 3.20 -12.10 7.19
N TYR A 100 3.62 -11.13 6.36
CA TYR A 100 2.81 -10.67 5.23
C TYR A 100 2.86 -11.67 4.08
N LYS A 101 1.70 -11.93 3.49
CA LYS A 101 1.59 -12.89 2.38
C LYS A 101 2.21 -12.30 1.11
N ILE A 102 3.06 -13.08 0.46
CA ILE A 102 3.55 -12.79 -0.87
C ILE A 102 2.64 -13.50 -1.88
N LEU A 103 1.93 -12.72 -2.68
CA LEU A 103 0.97 -13.26 -3.65
C LEU A 103 1.68 -13.88 -4.85
N ARG A 104 2.72 -13.22 -5.33
CA ARG A 104 3.59 -13.72 -6.39
C ARG A 104 4.90 -12.96 -6.47
N GLY A 105 5.88 -13.55 -7.15
CA GLY A 105 7.20 -12.98 -7.37
C GLY A 105 8.24 -13.42 -6.36
N PRO A 106 9.48 -12.89 -6.47
CA PRO A 106 9.85 -11.86 -7.42
C PRO A 106 9.89 -12.43 -8.85
N ARG A 107 9.59 -11.60 -9.82
CA ARG A 107 9.55 -12.02 -11.23
C ARG A 107 9.91 -10.88 -12.18
N LYS A 108 10.42 -11.21 -13.35
CA LYS A 108 10.54 -10.27 -14.46
C LYS A 108 9.18 -10.13 -15.16
N THR A 109 8.75 -8.88 -15.37
CA THR A 109 7.54 -8.60 -16.14
C THR A 109 7.86 -8.49 -17.63
N GLY A 110 6.82 -8.61 -18.48
CA GLY A 110 6.96 -8.47 -19.94
C GLY A 110 7.40 -7.07 -20.38
N ASP A 111 7.14 -6.05 -19.56
CA ASP A 111 7.48 -4.66 -19.82
C ASP A 111 8.78 -4.19 -19.14
N GLY A 112 9.55 -5.13 -18.56
CA GLY A 112 10.92 -4.86 -18.14
C GLY A 112 11.12 -4.46 -16.68
N TYR A 113 10.24 -4.90 -15.80
CA TYR A 113 10.39 -4.69 -14.36
C TYR A 113 10.72 -5.98 -13.61
N TRP A 114 11.32 -5.83 -12.44
CA TRP A 114 11.49 -6.85 -11.42
C TRP A 114 10.59 -6.50 -10.26
N GLU A 115 9.61 -7.38 -9.93
CA GLU A 115 8.56 -7.02 -8.98
C GLU A 115 8.07 -8.20 -8.16
N PHE A 116 7.40 -7.89 -7.06
CA PHE A 116 6.53 -8.82 -6.33
C PHE A 116 5.24 -8.14 -5.90
N GLU A 117 4.23 -8.94 -5.61
CA GLU A 117 2.97 -8.49 -5.04
C GLU A 117 2.76 -9.06 -3.64
N THR A 118 2.20 -8.24 -2.76
CA THR A 118 1.84 -8.54 -1.38
C THR A 118 0.52 -7.90 -1.01
N LEU A 119 0.16 -7.96 0.26
CA LEU A 119 -1.06 -7.37 0.81
C LEU A 119 -0.71 -6.47 1.99
N ASP A 120 -1.41 -5.34 2.10
CA ASP A 120 -1.38 -4.53 3.32
C ASP A 120 -2.28 -5.17 4.41
N PRO A 121 -2.37 -4.60 5.63
CA PRO A 121 -3.18 -5.18 6.71
C PRO A 121 -4.68 -5.34 6.39
N ASP A 122 -5.21 -4.55 5.45
CA ASP A 122 -6.60 -4.63 5.00
C ASP A 122 -6.78 -5.46 3.72
N ASN A 123 -5.74 -6.19 3.31
CA ASN A 123 -5.72 -6.98 2.07
C ASN A 123 -5.84 -6.15 0.79
N ASN A 124 -5.44 -4.89 0.82
CA ASN A 124 -5.20 -4.16 -0.42
C ASN A 124 -3.92 -4.67 -1.07
N ARG A 125 -3.95 -4.85 -2.39
CA ARG A 125 -2.77 -5.31 -3.14
C ARG A 125 -1.73 -4.22 -3.21
N ILE A 126 -0.49 -4.60 -2.91
CA ILE A 126 0.69 -3.74 -2.98
C ILE A 126 1.71 -4.42 -3.90
N GLU A 127 2.24 -3.65 -4.83
CA GLU A 127 3.32 -4.06 -5.71
C GLU A 127 4.59 -3.31 -5.34
N VAL A 128 5.72 -3.99 -5.34
CA VAL A 128 7.04 -3.37 -5.19
C VAL A 128 7.85 -3.70 -6.42
N SER A 129 8.37 -2.69 -7.10
CA SER A 129 9.02 -2.87 -8.40
C SER A 129 10.28 -2.01 -8.57
N ALA A 130 11.17 -2.49 -9.42
CA ALA A 130 12.33 -1.77 -9.94
C ALA A 130 12.52 -2.11 -11.42
N VAL A 131 13.23 -1.26 -12.14
CA VAL A 131 13.63 -1.59 -13.52
C VAL A 131 14.48 -2.86 -13.51
N PHE A 132 14.15 -3.81 -14.38
CA PHE A 132 14.92 -5.03 -14.52
C PHE A 132 16.24 -4.73 -15.24
N ASN A 133 17.36 -5.07 -14.61
CA ASN A 133 18.70 -5.00 -15.18
C ASN A 133 19.32 -6.39 -15.15
N GLU A 134 19.80 -6.85 -16.29
CA GLU A 134 20.53 -8.11 -16.42
C GLU A 134 21.87 -8.08 -15.71
#